data_041966c8de5fd9030c1a291e220c39ae
#
_entry.id   041966c8de5fd9030c1a291e220c39ae
#
_cell.length_a   1.000
_cell.length_b   1.000
_cell.length_c   1.000
_cell.angle_alpha   90.00
_cell.angle_beta   90.00
_cell.angle_gamma   90.00
#
_symmetry.space_group_name_H-M   'P 1'
#
loop_
_entity.id
_entity.type
_entity.pdbx_description
1 polymer ?
#
loop_
_entity_poly.entity_id
_entity_poly.type
_entity_poly.pdbx_seq_one_letter_code
_entity_poly.pdbx_strand_id
1 'polypeptide(L)'
;MKSFSTFSILIAICCVLLGSAPTTRSTSAAAKPAVENLSAVTNHELALARNATAKYHDFDRADDEGYEFLHCVPGEGLEYVNWSLVDCTFDIEHPEALHYIDEGNGLRLVGVEYVVPVACTATPPEGFTGTDVEWEFEAEGLPIWALRAALWLPNREGMFAEHNPSIPTQCP
;
A
#
# COMPACT_ATOMS: atom_id res chain seq x y z
N MET A 1 -85.48 -15.23 -14.62
CA MET A 1 -85.71 -14.18 -13.63
C MET A 1 -84.58 -14.22 -12.67
N LYS A 2 -83.53 -13.39 -12.88
CA LYS A 2 -82.39 -13.24 -11.93
C LYS A 2 -82.06 -11.76 -11.86
N SER A 3 -82.17 -11.24 -10.65
CA SER A 3 -81.93 -9.86 -10.26
C SER A 3 -80.48 -9.48 -10.35
N PHE A 4 -80.16 -8.34 -11.01
CA PHE A 4 -78.88 -7.77 -11.02
C PHE A 4 -78.80 -6.69 -9.92
N SER A 5 -77.95 -6.92 -8.97
CA SER A 5 -77.61 -5.93 -7.92
C SER A 5 -76.46 -5.06 -8.40
N THR A 6 -76.70 -3.76 -8.52
CA THR A 6 -75.74 -2.74 -8.88
C THR A 6 -74.94 -2.38 -7.64
N PHE A 7 -73.61 -2.66 -7.68
CA PHE A 7 -72.67 -2.24 -6.66
C PHE A 7 -72.01 -0.92 -7.09
N SER A 8 -72.29 0.16 -6.35
CA SER A 8 -71.66 1.46 -6.52
C SER A 8 -70.27 1.44 -5.87
N ILE A 9 -69.24 1.64 -6.67
CA ILE A 9 -67.88 1.78 -6.21
C ILE A 9 -67.55 3.26 -6.01
N LEU A 10 -67.42 3.69 -4.77
CA LEU A 10 -66.86 5.01 -4.42
C LEU A 10 -65.34 4.97 -4.62
N ILE A 11 -64.84 5.74 -5.58
CA ILE A 11 -63.40 5.97 -5.75
C ILE A 11 -62.97 7.07 -4.83
N ALA A 12 -62.27 6.74 -3.75
CA ALA A 12 -61.57 7.69 -2.92
C ALA A 12 -60.23 8.09 -3.56
N ILE A 13 -60.12 9.33 -4.03
CA ILE A 13 -58.90 9.92 -4.55
C ILE A 13 -58.01 10.26 -3.36
N CYS A 14 -56.98 9.43 -3.13
CA CYS A 14 -55.93 9.70 -2.16
C CYS A 14 -54.84 10.57 -2.80
N CYS A 15 -54.81 11.86 -2.52
CA CYS A 15 -53.73 12.77 -2.91
C CYS A 15 -52.45 12.37 -2.14
N VAL A 16 -51.53 11.68 -2.78
CA VAL A 16 -50.17 11.43 -2.25
C VAL A 16 -49.33 12.66 -2.53
N LEU A 17 -49.11 13.43 -1.49
CA LEU A 17 -48.10 14.51 -1.50
C LEU A 17 -46.71 13.87 -1.50
N LEU A 18 -46.06 13.86 -2.67
CA LEU A 18 -44.66 13.53 -2.82
C LEU A 18 -43.80 14.61 -2.16
N GLY A 19 -43.48 14.41 -0.89
CA GLY A 19 -42.49 15.21 -0.19
C GLY A 19 -41.10 14.83 -0.73
N SER A 20 -40.52 15.71 -1.55
CA SER A 20 -39.12 15.62 -1.95
C SER A 20 -38.25 15.90 -0.72
N ALA A 21 -37.67 14.85 -0.13
CA ALA A 21 -36.64 15.00 0.90
C ALA A 21 -35.36 15.55 0.24
N PRO A 22 -34.72 16.58 0.82
CA PRO A 22 -33.43 17.04 0.31
C PRO A 22 -32.40 15.95 0.56
N THR A 23 -31.84 15.39 -0.53
CA THR A 23 -30.68 14.52 -0.47
C THR A 23 -29.47 15.36 -0.01
N THR A 24 -29.16 15.30 1.26
CA THR A 24 -27.91 15.83 1.78
C THR A 24 -26.77 14.99 1.24
N ARG A 25 -26.11 15.51 0.20
CA ARG A 25 -24.88 14.98 -0.33
C ARG A 25 -23.82 15.19 0.74
N SER A 26 -23.53 14.16 1.51
CA SER A 26 -22.38 14.14 2.42
C SER A 26 -21.13 14.19 1.54
N THR A 27 -20.56 15.39 1.37
CA THR A 27 -19.22 15.55 0.84
C THR A 27 -18.27 15.02 1.93
N SER A 28 -17.84 13.77 1.78
CA SER A 28 -16.70 13.26 2.52
C SER A 28 -15.53 14.17 2.15
N ALA A 29 -15.17 15.07 3.04
CA ALA A 29 -13.93 15.82 2.94
C ALA A 29 -12.81 14.76 2.97
N ALA A 30 -12.05 14.63 1.88
CA ALA A 30 -10.86 13.83 1.87
C ALA A 30 -9.99 14.26 3.06
N ALA A 31 -9.76 13.37 4.00
CA ALA A 31 -8.92 13.65 5.14
C ALA A 31 -7.56 14.09 4.59
N LYS A 32 -7.10 15.27 5.04
CA LYS A 32 -5.73 15.73 4.74
C LYS A 32 -4.79 14.62 5.24
N PRO A 33 -3.84 14.15 4.40
CA PRO A 33 -2.91 13.12 4.85
C PRO A 33 -2.27 13.57 6.15
N ALA A 34 -2.31 12.72 7.16
CA ALA A 34 -1.62 12.99 8.41
C ALA A 34 -0.13 13.11 8.06
N VAL A 35 0.48 14.24 8.38
CA VAL A 35 1.93 14.38 8.30
C VAL A 35 2.47 13.48 9.40
N GLU A 36 3.04 12.36 9.02
CA GLU A 36 3.70 11.45 9.95
C GLU A 36 4.91 12.18 10.53
N ASN A 37 4.88 12.44 11.84
CA ASN A 37 5.97 13.10 12.54
C ASN A 37 7.00 12.06 12.98
N LEU A 38 7.79 11.58 12.03
CA LEU A 38 8.92 10.70 12.30
C LEU A 38 9.99 11.42 13.13
N SER A 39 10.66 10.68 14.02
CA SER A 39 11.74 11.23 14.84
C SER A 39 12.90 11.73 13.98
N ALA A 40 13.76 12.56 14.55
CA ALA A 40 14.96 13.03 13.86
C ALA A 40 15.92 11.88 13.52
N VAL A 41 15.98 10.84 14.37
CA VAL A 41 16.79 9.65 14.15
C VAL A 41 16.23 8.85 12.98
N THR A 42 14.92 8.55 12.99
CA THR A 42 14.24 7.85 11.88
C THR A 42 14.45 8.58 10.55
N ASN A 43 14.29 9.91 10.55
CA ASN A 43 14.50 10.71 9.34
C ASN A 43 15.96 10.66 8.83
N HIS A 44 16.93 10.57 9.74
CA HIS A 44 18.34 10.38 9.38
C HIS A 44 18.55 9.00 8.73
N GLU A 45 18.04 7.94 9.32
CA GLU A 45 18.13 6.57 8.80
C GLU A 45 17.44 6.44 7.43
N LEU A 46 16.26 7.03 7.26
CA LEU A 46 15.61 7.11 5.94
C LEU A 46 16.43 7.88 4.91
N ALA A 47 17.20 8.87 5.33
CA ALA A 47 18.12 9.58 4.43
C ALA A 47 19.30 8.70 4.02
N LEU A 48 19.83 7.85 4.93
CA LEU A 48 20.85 6.85 4.59
C LEU A 48 20.30 5.84 3.57
N ALA A 49 19.11 5.28 3.82
CA ALA A 49 18.45 4.36 2.90
C ALA A 49 18.24 4.98 1.49
N ARG A 50 17.76 6.24 1.43
CA ARG A 50 17.61 6.96 0.16
C ARG A 50 18.95 7.15 -0.54
N ASN A 51 19.99 7.55 0.20
CA ASN A 51 21.30 7.77 -0.40
C ASN A 51 21.89 6.49 -0.99
N ALA A 52 21.77 5.38 -0.29
CA ALA A 52 22.27 4.08 -0.72
C ALA A 52 21.50 3.53 -1.95
N THR A 53 20.18 3.78 -2.01
CA THR A 53 19.29 3.22 -3.05
C THR A 53 19.05 4.17 -4.23
N ALA A 54 19.54 5.43 -4.17
CA ALA A 54 19.37 6.41 -5.25
C ALA A 54 19.90 5.91 -6.62
N LYS A 55 20.92 5.08 -6.62
CA LYS A 55 21.51 4.49 -7.84
C LYS A 55 20.52 3.59 -8.58
N TYR A 56 19.56 3.01 -7.90
CA TYR A 56 18.56 2.09 -8.46
C TYR A 56 17.38 2.79 -9.17
N HIS A 57 17.39 4.12 -9.27
CA HIS A 57 16.57 4.83 -10.26
C HIS A 57 16.99 4.49 -11.69
N ASP A 58 18.23 4.08 -11.89
CA ASP A 58 18.73 3.40 -13.08
C ASP A 58 18.55 1.89 -12.82
N PHE A 59 17.52 1.31 -13.46
CA PHE A 59 17.18 -0.10 -13.25
C PHE A 59 18.32 -1.05 -13.63
N ASP A 60 19.13 -0.70 -14.64
CA ASP A 60 20.28 -1.53 -15.05
C ASP A 60 21.26 -1.73 -13.87
N ARG A 61 21.32 -0.77 -12.92
CA ARG A 61 22.12 -0.93 -11.71
C ARG A 61 21.55 -1.95 -10.74
N ALA A 62 20.24 -2.03 -10.63
CA ALA A 62 19.59 -3.03 -9.77
C ALA A 62 19.83 -4.43 -10.35
N ASP A 63 19.64 -4.59 -11.68
CA ASP A 63 19.89 -5.85 -12.41
C ASP A 63 21.36 -6.30 -12.30
N ASP A 64 22.31 -5.38 -12.55
CA ASP A 64 23.75 -5.62 -12.43
C ASP A 64 24.16 -6.06 -11.01
N GLU A 65 23.48 -5.59 -9.97
CA GLU A 65 23.74 -5.93 -8.57
C GLU A 65 22.94 -7.16 -8.09
N GLY A 66 22.15 -7.79 -8.98
CA GLY A 66 21.51 -9.07 -8.72
C GLY A 66 20.09 -9.00 -8.15
N TYR A 67 19.39 -7.87 -8.35
CA TYR A 67 17.96 -7.80 -8.07
C TYR A 67 17.17 -8.43 -9.20
N GLU A 68 16.48 -9.52 -8.91
CA GLU A 68 15.70 -10.30 -9.87
C GLU A 68 14.21 -10.12 -9.63
N PHE A 69 13.42 -10.04 -10.72
CA PHE A 69 11.97 -9.94 -10.62
C PHE A 69 11.37 -11.14 -9.87
N LEU A 70 10.64 -10.86 -8.81
CA LEU A 70 9.92 -11.88 -8.06
C LEU A 70 8.46 -11.95 -8.53
N HIS A 71 7.69 -10.90 -8.31
CA HIS A 71 6.29 -10.82 -8.70
C HIS A 71 5.78 -9.36 -8.72
N CYS A 72 4.51 -9.20 -9.01
CA CYS A 72 3.81 -7.91 -8.87
C CYS A 72 2.79 -8.02 -7.74
N VAL A 73 2.81 -7.03 -6.85
CA VAL A 73 1.86 -6.93 -5.74
C VAL A 73 0.95 -5.71 -5.95
N PRO A 74 -0.37 -5.90 -5.98
CA PRO A 74 -1.33 -4.80 -6.14
C PRO A 74 -1.21 -3.74 -5.04
N GLY A 75 -0.96 -2.48 -5.41
CA GLY A 75 -0.76 -1.39 -4.46
C GLY A 75 0.66 -1.26 -3.89
N GLU A 76 1.58 -2.10 -4.37
CA GLU A 76 2.99 -2.13 -3.96
C GLU A 76 3.94 -2.03 -5.14
N GLY A 77 3.55 -2.59 -6.28
CA GLY A 77 4.28 -2.52 -7.53
C GLY A 77 4.96 -3.83 -7.92
N LEU A 78 5.98 -3.71 -8.75
CA LEU A 78 6.83 -4.79 -9.20
C LEU A 78 7.97 -4.96 -8.21
N GLU A 79 8.05 -6.13 -7.61
CA GLU A 79 9.07 -6.47 -6.63
C GLU A 79 10.26 -7.16 -7.29
N TYR A 80 11.46 -6.69 -6.97
CA TYR A 80 12.74 -7.25 -7.38
C TYR A 80 13.57 -7.55 -6.15
N VAL A 81 14.00 -8.80 -5.97
CA VAL A 81 14.70 -9.29 -4.77
C VAL A 81 16.14 -9.65 -5.09
N ASN A 82 17.07 -9.20 -4.26
CA ASN A 82 18.43 -9.69 -4.25
C ASN A 82 18.61 -10.78 -3.18
N TRP A 83 18.50 -12.03 -3.59
CA TRP A 83 18.58 -13.17 -2.68
C TRP A 83 19.93 -13.31 -1.96
N SER A 84 20.99 -12.68 -2.48
CA SER A 84 22.30 -12.70 -1.83
C SER A 84 22.39 -11.80 -0.60
N LEU A 85 21.46 -10.85 -0.45
CA LEU A 85 21.35 -9.97 0.70
C LEU A 85 20.46 -10.55 1.79
N VAL A 86 19.58 -11.52 1.47
CA VAL A 86 18.66 -12.12 2.44
C VAL A 86 19.44 -12.89 3.49
N ASP A 87 19.56 -12.30 4.67
CA ASP A 87 20.28 -12.86 5.81
C ASP A 87 19.53 -12.62 7.14
N CYS A 88 20.23 -12.70 8.27
CA CYS A 88 19.61 -12.49 9.58
C CYS A 88 19.75 -11.05 10.10
N THR A 89 20.12 -10.10 9.25
CA THR A 89 20.48 -8.74 9.64
C THR A 89 19.57 -7.73 8.94
N PHE A 90 19.05 -6.75 9.69
CA PHE A 90 18.42 -5.57 9.10
C PHE A 90 19.54 -4.56 8.78
N ASP A 91 19.78 -4.29 7.49
CA ASP A 91 20.76 -3.30 7.03
C ASP A 91 20.04 -2.19 6.24
N ILE A 92 20.03 -0.98 6.81
CA ILE A 92 19.33 0.19 6.25
C ILE A 92 19.82 0.54 4.84
N GLU A 93 21.11 0.33 4.55
CA GLU A 93 21.72 0.73 3.28
C GLU A 93 21.66 -0.37 2.21
N HIS A 94 21.29 -1.60 2.58
CA HIS A 94 21.26 -2.75 1.68
C HIS A 94 19.91 -3.51 1.76
N PRO A 95 18.79 -2.87 1.33
CA PRO A 95 17.49 -3.54 1.32
C PRO A 95 17.52 -4.76 0.42
N GLU A 96 16.87 -5.83 0.84
CA GLU A 96 16.77 -7.09 0.11
C GLU A 96 15.87 -6.99 -1.11
N ALA A 97 14.86 -6.09 -1.07
CA ALA A 97 13.95 -5.89 -2.20
C ALA A 97 13.77 -4.42 -2.58
N LEU A 98 13.51 -4.21 -3.88
CA LEU A 98 13.21 -2.92 -4.49
C LEU A 98 11.84 -3.00 -5.16
N HIS A 99 11.02 -1.94 -4.97
CA HIS A 99 9.69 -1.84 -5.56
C HIS A 99 9.68 -0.82 -6.69
N TYR A 100 9.18 -1.22 -7.85
CA TYR A 100 9.05 -0.37 -9.03
C TYR A 100 7.61 -0.31 -9.53
N ILE A 101 7.30 0.77 -10.26
CA ILE A 101 6.12 0.83 -11.12
C ILE A 101 6.54 0.95 -12.57
N ASP A 102 5.79 0.31 -13.47
CA ASP A 102 5.98 0.48 -14.91
C ASP A 102 5.21 1.73 -15.38
N GLU A 103 5.95 2.73 -15.86
CA GLU A 103 5.37 3.96 -16.42
C GLU A 103 5.17 3.86 -17.95
N GLY A 104 5.41 2.67 -18.55
CA GLY A 104 5.28 2.40 -19.98
C GLY A 104 6.48 2.87 -20.82
N ASN A 105 7.38 3.65 -20.25
CA ASN A 105 8.64 4.11 -20.84
C ASN A 105 9.86 3.71 -19.99
N GLY A 106 9.63 2.95 -18.96
CA GLY A 106 10.65 2.44 -18.02
C GLY A 106 10.11 2.20 -16.62
N LEU A 107 10.94 1.59 -15.81
CA LEU A 107 10.64 1.31 -14.40
C LEU A 107 11.01 2.53 -13.54
N ARG A 108 10.12 2.88 -12.62
CA ARG A 108 10.34 3.93 -11.63
C ARG A 108 10.42 3.32 -10.25
N LEU A 109 11.52 3.50 -9.55
CA LEU A 109 11.69 3.12 -8.15
C LEU A 109 10.70 3.89 -7.27
N VAL A 110 9.96 3.18 -6.42
CA VAL A 110 8.95 3.77 -5.52
C VAL A 110 9.22 3.49 -4.04
N GLY A 111 9.83 2.38 -3.71
CA GLY A 111 10.13 1.99 -2.35
C GLY A 111 11.16 0.88 -2.28
N VAL A 112 11.45 0.49 -1.06
CA VAL A 112 12.32 -0.64 -0.74
C VAL A 112 11.65 -1.53 0.29
N GLU A 113 12.14 -2.75 0.43
CA GLU A 113 11.70 -3.67 1.46
C GLU A 113 12.90 -4.39 2.06
N TYR A 114 12.84 -4.53 3.38
CA TYR A 114 13.81 -5.27 4.18
C TYR A 114 13.22 -6.61 4.54
N VAL A 115 14.00 -7.68 4.35
CA VAL A 115 13.54 -9.05 4.51
C VAL A 115 14.45 -9.82 5.44
N VAL A 116 13.89 -10.38 6.52
CA VAL A 116 14.62 -11.24 7.45
C VAL A 116 13.93 -12.60 7.56
N PRO A 117 14.59 -13.73 7.31
CA PRO A 117 13.98 -15.05 7.46
C PRO A 117 13.45 -15.31 8.88
N VAL A 118 12.25 -15.86 9.01
CA VAL A 118 11.65 -16.27 10.31
C VAL A 118 12.56 -17.26 11.04
N ALA A 119 13.36 -18.04 10.33
CA ALA A 119 14.33 -18.94 10.91
C ALA A 119 15.42 -18.23 11.73
N CYS A 120 15.65 -16.94 11.49
CA CYS A 120 16.65 -16.13 12.20
C CYS A 120 16.13 -15.63 13.55
N THR A 121 14.84 -15.30 13.62
CA THR A 121 14.20 -14.78 14.83
C THR A 121 12.72 -15.13 14.88
N ALA A 122 12.26 -15.54 16.07
CA ALA A 122 10.86 -15.84 16.30
C ALA A 122 9.99 -14.60 16.61
N THR A 123 10.64 -13.44 16.73
CA THR A 123 9.99 -12.14 16.98
C THR A 123 10.42 -11.16 15.90
N PRO A 124 9.64 -10.08 15.63
CA PRO A 124 10.03 -9.07 14.68
C PRO A 124 11.45 -8.58 14.94
N PRO A 125 12.29 -8.41 13.88
CA PRO A 125 13.61 -7.79 14.02
C PRO A 125 13.54 -6.35 14.54
N GLU A 126 14.67 -5.79 14.99
CA GLU A 126 14.76 -4.34 15.13
C GLU A 126 14.64 -3.71 13.74
N GLY A 127 13.98 -2.57 13.64
CA GLY A 127 13.81 -1.81 12.41
C GLY A 127 14.37 -0.40 12.56
N PHE A 128 13.75 0.57 11.91
CA PHE A 128 14.13 1.97 12.02
C PHE A 128 14.03 2.49 13.45
N THR A 129 15.08 3.17 13.92
CA THR A 129 15.16 3.69 15.28
C THR A 129 14.22 4.88 15.49
N GLY A 130 13.60 4.94 16.67
CA GLY A 130 12.81 6.09 17.10
C GLY A 130 11.43 6.21 16.46
N THR A 131 10.95 5.13 15.87
CA THR A 131 9.57 4.94 15.44
C THR A 131 9.18 3.47 15.66
N ASP A 132 7.92 3.25 15.94
CA ASP A 132 7.37 1.90 15.95
C ASP A 132 7.10 1.49 14.51
N VAL A 133 7.79 0.45 14.04
CA VAL A 133 7.57 -0.16 12.73
C VAL A 133 6.88 -1.51 12.92
N GLU A 134 5.94 -1.80 12.04
CA GLU A 134 5.27 -3.10 12.00
C GLU A 134 5.90 -3.95 10.90
N TRP A 135 6.54 -5.05 11.30
CA TRP A 135 7.01 -6.07 10.39
C TRP A 135 5.86 -7.01 10.03
N GLU A 136 5.67 -7.26 8.77
CA GLU A 136 4.76 -8.28 8.30
C GLU A 136 5.35 -9.67 8.57
N PHE A 137 4.54 -10.57 9.18
CA PHE A 137 4.93 -11.95 9.46
C PHE A 137 4.42 -12.87 8.35
N GLU A 138 5.29 -13.75 7.87
CA GLU A 138 4.98 -14.65 6.75
C GLU A 138 4.48 -13.87 5.52
N ALA A 139 5.17 -12.75 5.23
CA ALA A 139 4.82 -11.87 4.13
C ALA A 139 4.67 -12.67 2.84
N GLU A 140 3.54 -12.45 2.15
CA GLU A 140 3.20 -13.12 0.89
C GLU A 140 3.22 -14.66 0.95
N GLY A 141 3.07 -15.22 2.16
CA GLY A 141 3.12 -16.66 2.42
C GLY A 141 4.53 -17.26 2.42
N LEU A 142 5.57 -16.42 2.41
CA LEU A 142 6.96 -16.82 2.59
C LEU A 142 7.33 -16.80 4.08
N PRO A 143 8.25 -17.66 4.56
CA PRO A 143 8.66 -17.70 5.96
C PRO A 143 9.65 -16.56 6.29
N ILE A 144 9.22 -15.33 6.11
CA ILE A 144 10.00 -14.11 6.28
C ILE A 144 9.27 -13.09 7.16
N TRP A 145 10.05 -12.19 7.76
CA TRP A 145 9.62 -10.87 8.21
C TRP A 145 9.90 -9.87 7.11
N ALA A 146 8.94 -9.05 6.76
CA ALA A 146 9.11 -7.98 5.76
C ALA A 146 8.79 -6.61 6.36
N LEU A 147 9.59 -5.61 6.00
CA LEU A 147 9.38 -4.21 6.39
C LEU A 147 9.57 -3.30 5.19
N ARG A 148 8.49 -2.69 4.76
CA ARG A 148 8.49 -1.78 3.63
C ARG A 148 8.78 -0.33 4.02
N ALA A 149 9.45 0.40 3.13
CA ALA A 149 9.64 1.84 3.25
C ALA A 149 9.37 2.56 1.92
N ALA A 150 8.37 3.45 1.90
CA ALA A 150 7.95 4.25 0.74
C ALA A 150 8.91 5.42 0.48
N LEU A 151 10.17 5.12 0.16
CA LEU A 151 11.26 6.11 0.10
C LEU A 151 11.09 7.13 -1.03
N TRP A 152 10.56 6.71 -2.19
CA TRP A 152 10.63 7.45 -3.44
C TRP A 152 9.27 7.89 -4.00
N LEU A 153 8.20 7.25 -3.55
CA LEU A 153 6.82 7.67 -3.83
C LEU A 153 6.11 7.88 -2.50
N PRO A 154 5.73 9.13 -2.16
CA PRO A 154 5.07 9.41 -0.88
C PRO A 154 3.83 8.54 -0.69
N ASN A 155 3.71 7.93 0.49
CA ASN A 155 2.56 7.15 0.89
C ASN A 155 1.72 7.95 1.90
N ARG A 156 0.46 8.23 1.57
CA ARG A 156 -0.44 8.97 2.47
C ARG A 156 -0.91 8.14 3.67
N GLU A 157 -0.69 6.82 3.65
CA GLU A 157 -1.04 5.91 4.74
C GLU A 157 0.11 5.71 5.72
N GLY A 158 1.31 6.21 5.39
CA GLY A 158 2.50 6.18 6.24
C GLY A 158 3.75 5.78 5.47
N MET A 159 4.91 6.13 6.01
CA MET A 159 6.21 5.80 5.42
C MET A 159 6.42 4.29 5.35
N PHE A 160 5.94 3.57 6.36
CA PHE A 160 6.12 2.14 6.55
C PHE A 160 4.83 1.33 6.32
N ALA A 161 3.79 1.96 5.77
CA ALA A 161 2.58 1.24 5.44
C ALA A 161 2.81 0.29 4.25
N GLU A 162 2.28 -0.91 4.37
CA GLU A 162 2.38 -2.00 3.39
C GLU A 162 1.94 -1.56 2.00
N HIS A 163 0.73 -1.02 1.88
CA HIS A 163 0.19 -0.56 0.61
C HIS A 163 0.33 0.95 0.42
N ASN A 164 0.59 1.38 -0.81
CA ASN A 164 0.57 2.78 -1.19
C ASN A 164 -0.56 3.03 -2.20
N PRO A 165 -1.62 3.79 -1.82
CA PRO A 165 -2.74 4.09 -2.71
C PRO A 165 -2.38 4.85 -3.99
N SER A 166 -1.15 5.34 -4.10
CA SER A 166 -0.64 6.00 -5.31
C SER A 166 -0.04 5.01 -6.31
N ILE A 167 0.09 3.74 -5.95
CA ILE A 167 0.58 2.66 -6.80
C ILE A 167 -0.61 1.94 -7.44
N PRO A 168 -0.54 1.56 -8.73
CA PRO A 168 -1.61 0.81 -9.37
C PRO A 168 -1.95 -0.49 -8.64
N THR A 169 -3.25 -0.78 -8.54
CA THR A 169 -3.76 -2.04 -7.97
C THR A 169 -3.89 -3.15 -9.01
N GLN A 170 -3.49 -2.89 -10.25
CA GLN A 170 -3.46 -3.88 -11.33
C GLN A 170 -2.01 -4.11 -11.72
N CYS A 171 -1.64 -5.37 -11.70
CA CYS A 171 -0.37 -5.82 -12.24
C CYS A 171 -0.41 -5.85 -13.78
N PRO A 172 0.68 -5.53 -14.48
CA PRO A 172 0.76 -5.55 -15.94
C PRO A 172 0.61 -6.96 -16.53
#